data_ad4978ff8489d764b133878e65cfc882
#
_entry.id   ad4978ff8489d764b133878e65cfc882
#
_cell.length_a   1.000
_cell.length_b   1.000
_cell.length_c   1.000
_cell.angle_alpha   90.00
_cell.angle_beta   90.00
_cell.angle_gamma   90.00
#
_symmetry.space_group_name_H-M   'P 1'
#
loop_
_entity.id
_entity.type
_entity.pdbx_description
1 polymer ?
#
loop_
_entity_poly.entity_id
_entity_poly.type
_entity_poly.pdbx_seq_one_letter_code
_entity_poly.pdbx_strand_id
1 'polypeptide(L)'
;MDIYQINSTYYSALGDDDQKYFLARLIQAFAPGIPQVYYVGFLAGKNDLELLESTKEGRNINRHYYSSEEIAKEVKRPVVKALLNLFTYRNQSAAFDLDGRIEVETPNEATIVIERQNKDGSHIAKAEINLQDMTYRVTENDQTISFE
;
A
#
# COMPACT_ATOMS: atom_id res chain seq x y z
N MET A 1 -23.83 -2.98 -19.66
CA MET A 1 -22.63 -2.61 -18.87
C MET A 1 -21.56 -3.62 -19.22
N ASP A 2 -20.51 -3.18 -19.88
CA ASP A 2 -19.41 -4.09 -20.27
C ASP A 2 -18.58 -4.38 -19.02
N ILE A 3 -18.69 -5.62 -18.51
CA ILE A 3 -17.95 -6.06 -17.33
C ILE A 3 -16.58 -6.58 -17.79
N TYR A 4 -15.64 -5.66 -18.05
CA TYR A 4 -14.28 -6.04 -18.41
C TYR A 4 -13.27 -5.74 -17.29
N GLN A 5 -13.69 -5.05 -16.24
CA GLN A 5 -12.87 -4.75 -15.07
C GLN A 5 -13.72 -4.61 -13.80
N ILE A 6 -13.12 -4.84 -12.65
CA ILE A 6 -13.72 -4.54 -11.35
C ILE A 6 -13.56 -3.05 -11.07
N ASN A 7 -14.68 -2.33 -10.93
CA ASN A 7 -14.71 -0.93 -10.57
C ASN A 7 -14.90 -0.80 -9.06
N SER A 8 -13.82 -0.56 -8.35
CA SER A 8 -13.79 -0.32 -6.91
C SER A 8 -12.52 0.41 -6.54
N THR A 9 -12.53 1.17 -5.43
CA THR A 9 -11.28 1.56 -4.79
C THR A 9 -10.63 0.32 -4.16
N TYR A 10 -9.30 0.30 -4.08
CA TYR A 10 -8.60 -0.80 -3.44
C TYR A 10 -8.93 -0.88 -1.94
N TYR A 11 -9.16 0.26 -1.30
CA TYR A 11 -9.58 0.33 0.10
C TYR A 11 -10.95 -0.33 0.32
N SER A 12 -11.96 0.01 -0.50
CA SER A 12 -13.28 -0.60 -0.39
C SER A 12 -13.29 -2.08 -0.78
N ALA A 13 -12.45 -2.50 -1.73
CA ALA A 13 -12.30 -3.91 -2.07
C ALA A 13 -11.78 -4.76 -0.90
N LEU A 14 -11.09 -4.15 0.06
CA LEU A 14 -10.60 -4.78 1.30
C LEU A 14 -11.55 -4.57 2.51
N GLY A 15 -12.78 -4.09 2.26
CA GLY A 15 -13.81 -3.93 3.27
C GLY A 15 -13.71 -2.66 4.10
N ASP A 16 -13.10 -1.61 3.57
CA ASP A 16 -12.87 -0.33 4.25
C ASP A 16 -12.07 -0.47 5.56
N ASP A 17 -11.16 -1.44 5.60
CA ASP A 17 -10.38 -1.82 6.77
C ASP A 17 -8.95 -1.26 6.66
N ASP A 18 -8.59 -0.38 7.59
CA ASP A 18 -7.29 0.31 7.59
C ASP A 18 -6.11 -0.66 7.68
N GLN A 19 -6.22 -1.72 8.48
CA GLN A 19 -5.14 -2.68 8.71
C GLN A 19 -4.92 -3.58 7.50
N LYS A 20 -5.99 -4.14 6.94
CA LYS A 20 -5.92 -4.93 5.69
C LYS A 20 -5.36 -4.10 4.55
N TYR A 21 -5.81 -2.84 4.46
CA TYR A 21 -5.35 -1.94 3.42
C TYR A 21 -3.87 -1.62 3.55
N PHE A 22 -3.40 -1.30 4.76
CA PHE A 22 -1.98 -1.05 4.99
C PHE A 22 -1.12 -2.27 4.65
N LEU A 23 -1.52 -3.48 5.08
CA LEU A 23 -0.78 -4.71 4.76
C LEU A 23 -0.71 -4.97 3.25
N ALA A 24 -1.80 -4.76 2.52
CA ALA A 24 -1.81 -4.91 1.07
C ALA A 24 -0.88 -3.89 0.38
N ARG A 25 -0.83 -2.66 0.89
CA ARG A 25 0.11 -1.62 0.40
C ARG A 25 1.56 -1.92 0.78
N LEU A 26 1.79 -2.51 1.95
CA LEU A 26 3.12 -2.97 2.37
C LEU A 26 3.65 -4.04 1.40
N ILE A 27 2.82 -5.05 1.07
CA ILE A 27 3.16 -6.04 0.06
C ILE A 27 3.50 -5.37 -1.27
N GLN A 28 2.66 -4.43 -1.74
CA GLN A 28 2.90 -3.69 -2.98
C GLN A 28 4.21 -2.89 -2.94
N ALA A 29 4.51 -2.23 -1.81
CA ALA A 29 5.73 -1.43 -1.66
C ALA A 29 7.00 -2.28 -1.74
N PHE A 30 6.95 -3.52 -1.24
CA PHE A 30 8.06 -4.46 -1.25
C PHE A 30 8.13 -5.32 -2.51
N ALA A 31 7.04 -5.44 -3.29
CA ALA A 31 7.01 -6.20 -4.53
C ALA A 31 8.03 -5.69 -5.56
N PRO A 32 8.44 -6.54 -6.55
CA PRO A 32 9.31 -6.13 -7.64
C PRO A 32 8.75 -4.94 -8.43
N GLY A 33 9.65 -4.07 -8.90
CA GLY A 33 9.31 -2.93 -9.76
C GLY A 33 9.04 -1.64 -8.99
N ILE A 34 8.39 -0.70 -9.66
CA ILE A 34 8.05 0.63 -9.13
C ILE A 34 6.57 0.66 -8.78
N PRO A 35 6.18 0.77 -7.49
CA PRO A 35 4.78 0.81 -7.11
C PRO A 35 4.13 2.11 -7.60
N GLN A 36 2.96 1.97 -8.21
CA GLN A 36 2.15 3.11 -8.61
C GLN A 36 0.88 3.14 -7.77
N VAL A 37 0.61 4.28 -7.12
CA VAL A 37 -0.57 4.49 -6.30
C VAL A 37 -1.33 5.70 -6.80
N TYR A 38 -2.59 5.47 -7.20
CA TYR A 38 -3.49 6.55 -7.60
C TYR A 38 -3.90 7.38 -6.38
N TYR A 39 -4.19 8.67 -6.55
CA TYR A 39 -4.41 9.60 -5.42
C TYR A 39 -5.52 9.15 -4.46
N VAL A 40 -6.64 8.59 -4.97
CA VAL A 40 -7.71 8.05 -4.12
C VAL A 40 -7.18 6.91 -3.25
N GLY A 41 -6.33 6.03 -3.82
CA GLY A 41 -5.67 4.98 -3.07
C GLY A 41 -4.68 5.52 -2.05
N PHE A 42 -3.96 6.60 -2.36
CA PHE A 42 -3.03 7.22 -1.42
C PHE A 42 -3.72 7.77 -0.16
N LEU A 43 -4.95 8.28 -0.34
CA LEU A 43 -5.79 8.79 0.75
C LEU A 43 -6.68 7.70 1.40
N ALA A 44 -6.46 6.42 1.08
CA ALA A 44 -7.33 5.32 1.53
C ALA A 44 -8.82 5.64 1.32
N GLY A 45 -9.13 6.13 0.11
CA GLY A 45 -10.46 6.60 -0.25
C GLY A 45 -11.43 5.46 -0.51
N LYS A 46 -12.68 5.64 -0.07
CA LYS A 46 -13.78 4.72 -0.31
C LYS A 46 -14.37 4.87 -1.72
N ASN A 47 -15.19 3.90 -2.09
CA ASN A 47 -16.04 4.01 -3.28
C ASN A 47 -16.95 5.23 -3.20
N ASP A 48 -16.95 6.06 -4.24
CA ASP A 48 -17.84 7.22 -4.37
C ASP A 48 -19.11 6.82 -5.14
N LEU A 49 -20.10 6.36 -4.37
CA LEU A 49 -21.39 5.95 -4.93
C LEU A 49 -22.22 7.13 -5.45
N GLU A 50 -22.07 8.32 -4.87
CA GLU A 50 -22.76 9.53 -5.30
C GLU A 50 -22.26 9.99 -6.67
N LEU A 51 -20.94 10.00 -6.86
CA LEU A 51 -20.33 10.32 -8.14
C LEU A 51 -20.68 9.27 -9.21
N LEU A 52 -20.70 7.98 -8.85
CA LEU A 52 -21.15 6.91 -9.73
C LEU A 52 -22.61 7.12 -10.17
N GLU A 53 -23.51 7.37 -9.23
CA GLU A 53 -24.93 7.52 -9.50
C GLU A 53 -25.24 8.78 -10.30
N SER A 54 -24.54 9.89 -10.07
CA SER A 54 -24.73 11.14 -10.80
C SER A 54 -24.21 11.08 -12.23
N THR A 55 -23.09 10.39 -12.46
CA THR A 55 -22.45 10.32 -13.79
C THR A 55 -22.84 9.11 -14.61
N LYS A 56 -23.34 8.05 -13.97
CA LYS A 56 -23.60 6.72 -14.59
C LYS A 56 -22.38 6.09 -15.26
N GLU A 57 -21.17 6.56 -14.93
CA GLU A 57 -19.91 6.00 -15.41
C GLU A 57 -19.25 5.12 -14.35
N GLY A 58 -19.17 3.81 -14.58
CA GLY A 58 -18.68 2.82 -13.62
C GLY A 58 -17.31 3.15 -13.03
N ARG A 59 -16.36 3.71 -13.82
CA ARG A 59 -15.03 4.09 -13.36
C ARG A 59 -15.01 5.25 -12.36
N ASN A 60 -16.07 6.05 -12.28
CA ASN A 60 -16.12 7.20 -11.38
C ASN A 60 -16.28 6.80 -9.91
N ILE A 61 -16.69 5.56 -9.63
CA ILE A 61 -16.76 5.01 -8.28
C ILE A 61 -15.41 5.08 -7.52
N ASN A 62 -14.28 5.08 -8.22
CA ASN A 62 -12.94 5.13 -7.64
C ASN A 62 -12.17 6.42 -7.99
N ARG A 63 -12.89 7.50 -8.33
CA ARG A 63 -12.31 8.78 -8.77
C ARG A 63 -12.89 9.98 -8.04
N HIS A 64 -13.12 9.85 -6.74
CA HIS A 64 -13.60 10.96 -5.91
C HIS A 64 -12.75 12.23 -6.13
N TYR A 65 -13.42 13.37 -6.27
CA TYR A 65 -12.77 14.67 -6.45
C TYR A 65 -12.61 15.36 -5.09
N TYR A 66 -11.43 15.24 -4.50
CA TYR A 66 -11.15 15.83 -3.19
C TYR A 66 -10.99 17.36 -3.26
N SER A 67 -11.67 18.08 -2.39
CA SER A 67 -11.36 19.47 -2.07
C SER A 67 -10.08 19.58 -1.22
N SER A 68 -9.49 20.77 -1.15
CA SER A 68 -8.30 21.01 -0.30
C SER A 68 -8.59 20.75 1.18
N GLU A 69 -9.80 21.04 1.64
CA GLU A 69 -10.27 20.80 3.00
C GLU A 69 -10.38 19.30 3.30
N GLU A 70 -10.91 18.52 2.35
CA GLU A 70 -10.98 17.06 2.48
C GLU A 70 -9.58 16.45 2.52
N ILE A 71 -8.67 16.85 1.63
CA ILE A 71 -7.28 16.40 1.65
C ILE A 71 -6.65 16.69 3.01
N ALA A 72 -6.82 17.94 3.53
CA ALA A 72 -6.28 18.34 4.83
C ALA A 72 -6.83 17.52 6.01
N LYS A 73 -8.01 16.93 5.86
CA LYS A 73 -8.61 16.01 6.82
C LYS A 73 -8.07 14.59 6.63
N GLU A 74 -8.09 14.08 5.41
CA GLU A 74 -7.70 12.69 5.10
C GLU A 74 -6.23 12.41 5.44
N VAL A 75 -5.31 13.35 5.20
CA VAL A 75 -3.89 13.19 5.56
C VAL A 75 -3.63 13.08 7.07
N LYS A 76 -4.63 13.36 7.91
CA LYS A 76 -4.53 13.20 9.37
C LYS A 76 -4.90 11.80 9.84
N ARG A 77 -5.54 11.00 9.00
CA ARG A 77 -5.92 9.62 9.35
C ARG A 77 -4.66 8.77 9.56
N PRO A 78 -4.65 7.92 10.60
CA PRO A 78 -3.48 7.06 10.89
C PRO A 78 -3.02 6.23 9.69
N VAL A 79 -3.94 5.58 8.99
CA VAL A 79 -3.60 4.77 7.80
C VAL A 79 -2.96 5.58 6.69
N VAL A 80 -3.41 6.82 6.46
CA VAL A 80 -2.84 7.70 5.43
C VAL A 80 -1.44 8.16 5.82
N LYS A 81 -1.22 8.49 7.10
CA LYS A 81 0.12 8.81 7.63
C LYS A 81 1.06 7.61 7.48
N ALA A 82 0.60 6.42 7.86
CA ALA A 82 1.37 5.20 7.71
C ALA A 82 1.76 4.94 6.25
N LEU A 83 0.86 5.16 5.29
CA LEU A 83 1.15 5.05 3.86
C LEU A 83 2.18 6.08 3.40
N LEU A 84 2.06 7.33 3.84
CA LEU A 84 3.03 8.38 3.54
C LEU A 84 4.42 8.00 4.05
N ASN A 85 4.52 7.53 5.29
CA ASN A 85 5.77 7.08 5.91
C ASN A 85 6.35 5.86 5.16
N LEU A 86 5.53 4.88 4.82
CA LEU A 86 5.94 3.69 4.07
C LEU A 86 6.55 4.06 2.70
N PHE A 87 5.87 4.90 1.92
CA PHE A 87 6.38 5.27 0.60
C PHE A 87 7.55 6.26 0.66
N THR A 88 7.63 7.09 1.70
CA THR A 88 8.81 7.93 1.97
C THR A 88 10.01 7.04 2.28
N TYR A 89 9.86 6.08 3.20
CA TYR A 89 10.89 5.11 3.53
C TYR A 89 11.37 4.36 2.29
N ARG A 90 10.44 3.78 1.53
CA ARG A 90 10.77 3.06 0.30
C ARG A 90 11.56 3.90 -0.71
N ASN A 91 11.23 5.19 -0.84
CA ASN A 91 11.90 6.09 -1.79
C ASN A 91 13.28 6.57 -1.30
N GLN A 92 13.56 6.45 0.00
CA GLN A 92 14.83 6.90 0.60
C GLN A 92 15.81 5.75 0.85
N SER A 93 15.31 4.53 1.08
CA SER A 93 16.16 3.39 1.38
C SER A 93 16.78 2.80 0.11
N ALA A 94 18.10 2.65 0.11
CA ALA A 94 18.86 2.01 -0.97
C ALA A 94 18.53 0.52 -1.14
N ALA A 95 17.93 -0.14 -0.15
CA ALA A 95 17.48 -1.51 -0.29
C ALA A 95 16.48 -1.73 -1.44
N PHE A 96 15.82 -0.65 -1.90
CA PHE A 96 14.86 -0.68 -3.01
C PHE A 96 15.43 -0.30 -4.37
N ASP A 97 16.75 -0.29 -4.51
CA ASP A 97 17.39 -0.09 -5.80
C ASP A 97 16.85 -1.08 -6.84
N LEU A 98 16.67 -0.61 -8.07
CA LEU A 98 16.11 -1.43 -9.16
C LEU A 98 17.05 -2.57 -9.59
N ASP A 99 18.36 -2.39 -9.40
CA ASP A 99 19.38 -3.39 -9.69
C ASP A 99 19.60 -4.39 -8.53
N GLY A 100 18.86 -4.21 -7.45
CA GLY A 100 18.97 -5.01 -6.25
C GLY A 100 18.34 -6.39 -6.37
N ARG A 101 18.50 -7.19 -5.32
CA ARG A 101 17.93 -8.53 -5.21
C ARG A 101 16.62 -8.51 -4.44
N ILE A 102 15.71 -9.41 -4.79
CA ILE A 102 14.43 -9.61 -4.10
C ILE A 102 14.30 -11.10 -3.81
N GLU A 103 14.01 -11.43 -2.57
CA GLU A 103 13.64 -12.77 -2.16
C GLU A 103 12.25 -12.76 -1.52
N VAL A 104 11.48 -13.80 -1.80
CA VAL A 104 10.13 -13.97 -1.24
C VAL A 104 10.02 -15.37 -0.68
N GLU A 105 9.62 -15.47 0.57
CA GLU A 105 9.40 -16.73 1.26
C GLU A 105 7.98 -16.78 1.84
N THR A 106 7.41 -17.97 1.88
CA THR A 106 6.15 -18.27 2.55
C THR A 106 6.38 -19.42 3.53
N PRO A 107 6.92 -19.10 4.73
CA PRO A 107 7.33 -20.13 5.70
C PRO A 107 6.13 -20.95 6.22
N ASN A 108 4.94 -20.43 6.09
CA ASN A 108 3.67 -21.13 6.37
C ASN A 108 2.53 -20.49 5.55
N GLU A 109 1.30 -21.01 5.67
CA GLU A 109 0.13 -20.55 4.88
C GLU A 109 -0.31 -19.10 5.18
N ALA A 110 0.08 -18.56 6.32
CA ALA A 110 -0.35 -17.24 6.78
C ALA A 110 0.74 -16.16 6.67
N THR A 111 2.01 -16.53 6.48
CA THR A 111 3.13 -15.60 6.55
C THR A 111 3.80 -15.42 5.21
N ILE A 112 3.98 -14.16 4.82
CA ILE A 112 4.78 -13.75 3.66
C ILE A 112 5.98 -12.97 4.19
N VAL A 113 7.16 -13.33 3.71
CA VAL A 113 8.41 -12.60 3.96
C VAL A 113 8.94 -12.08 2.64
N ILE A 114 9.18 -10.79 2.55
CA ILE A 114 9.78 -10.16 1.37
C ILE A 114 11.04 -9.45 1.80
N GLU A 115 12.15 -9.84 1.23
CA GLU A 115 13.45 -9.20 1.44
C GLU A 115 13.89 -8.45 0.19
N ARG A 116 14.34 -7.22 0.39
CA ARG A 116 14.93 -6.34 -0.61
C ARG A 116 16.37 -6.07 -0.23
N GLN A 117 17.26 -6.22 -1.16
CA GLN A 117 18.68 -5.98 -0.95
C GLN A 117 19.23 -5.14 -2.11
N ASN A 118 19.98 -4.06 -1.82
CA ASN A 118 20.70 -3.33 -2.86
C ASN A 118 21.82 -4.19 -3.47
N LYS A 119 22.41 -3.71 -4.57
CA LYS A 119 23.34 -4.47 -5.40
C LYS A 119 24.56 -5.00 -4.65
N ASP A 120 25.11 -4.25 -3.71
CA ASP A 120 26.31 -4.59 -2.95
C ASP A 120 26.00 -5.28 -1.59
N GLY A 121 24.73 -5.42 -1.24
CA GLY A 121 24.30 -6.07 -0.01
C GLY A 121 24.46 -5.23 1.26
N SER A 122 24.79 -3.95 1.15
CA SER A 122 24.97 -3.06 2.30
C SER A 122 23.66 -2.60 2.94
N HIS A 123 22.56 -2.65 2.18
CA HIS A 123 21.21 -2.30 2.64
C HIS A 123 20.25 -3.46 2.40
N ILE A 124 19.69 -3.98 3.48
CA ILE A 124 18.75 -5.11 3.45
C ILE A 124 17.48 -4.69 4.20
N ALA A 125 16.38 -4.56 3.46
CA ALA A 125 15.05 -4.28 4.02
C ALA A 125 14.21 -5.55 3.98
N LYS A 126 13.58 -5.92 5.09
CA LYS A 126 12.77 -7.12 5.23
C LYS A 126 11.40 -6.80 5.77
N ALA A 127 10.35 -7.26 5.11
CA ALA A 127 8.97 -7.22 5.58
C ALA A 127 8.50 -8.63 5.89
N GLU A 128 8.12 -8.88 7.14
CA GLU A 128 7.45 -10.10 7.60
C GLU A 128 5.98 -9.75 7.84
N ILE A 129 5.06 -10.41 7.16
CA ILE A 129 3.64 -10.10 7.15
C ILE A 129 2.86 -11.35 7.51
N ASN A 130 2.11 -11.31 8.61
CA ASN A 130 1.19 -12.38 9.00
C ASN A 130 -0.25 -11.98 8.63
N LEU A 131 -0.82 -12.67 7.65
CA LEU A 131 -2.15 -12.39 7.11
C LEU A 131 -3.29 -12.93 7.99
N GLN A 132 -3.02 -13.89 8.87
CA GLN A 132 -4.00 -14.42 9.82
C GLN A 132 -4.19 -13.46 10.99
N ASP A 133 -3.09 -13.01 11.58
CA ASP A 133 -3.09 -12.11 12.74
C ASP A 133 -3.16 -10.64 12.34
N MET A 134 -3.09 -10.35 11.02
CA MET A 134 -3.03 -9.00 10.45
C MET A 134 -1.90 -8.15 11.05
N THR A 135 -0.74 -8.75 11.30
CA THR A 135 0.43 -8.08 11.88
C THR A 135 1.57 -8.01 10.87
N TYR A 136 2.49 -7.10 11.10
CA TYR A 136 3.70 -6.98 10.29
C TYR A 136 4.89 -6.54 11.13
N ARG A 137 6.08 -6.84 10.61
CA ARG A 137 7.35 -6.30 11.09
C ARG A 137 8.19 -5.91 9.88
N VAL A 138 8.72 -4.70 9.90
CA VAL A 138 9.70 -4.24 8.91
C VAL A 138 11.01 -3.94 9.58
N THR A 139 12.10 -4.41 8.99
CA THR A 139 13.46 -4.12 9.45
C THR A 139 14.32 -3.65 8.27
N GLU A 140 15.32 -2.82 8.55
CA GLU A 140 16.43 -2.54 7.63
C GLU A 140 17.75 -2.71 8.41
N ASN A 141 18.62 -3.58 7.92
CA ASN A 141 19.87 -3.96 8.60
C ASN A 141 19.64 -4.29 10.08
N ASP A 142 18.62 -5.12 10.37
CA ASP A 142 18.15 -5.55 11.70
C ASP A 142 17.54 -4.45 12.59
N GLN A 143 17.49 -3.22 12.13
CA GLN A 143 16.80 -2.13 12.85
C GLN A 143 15.31 -2.11 12.48
N THR A 144 14.44 -2.06 13.48
CA THR A 144 12.98 -1.99 13.25
C THR A 144 12.59 -0.63 12.68
N ILE A 145 11.79 -0.66 11.62
CA ILE A 145 11.20 0.51 10.99
C ILE A 145 9.71 0.59 11.38
N SER A 146 9.30 1.74 11.92
CA SER A 146 7.88 2.03 12.23
C SER A 146 7.30 3.02 11.25
N PHE A 147 6.02 2.84 10.92
CA PHE A 147 5.25 3.73 10.04
C PHE A 147 4.13 4.49 10.76
N GLU A 148 4.04 4.35 12.09
CA GLU A 148 3.06 5.04 12.93
C GLU A 148 3.35 6.54 13.06
#